data_6e72866c8ae8a77e1dbe735f914445fb
#
_entry.id   6e72866c8ae8a77e1dbe735f914445fb
#
_cell.length_a   1.000
_cell.length_b   1.000
_cell.length_c   1.000
_cell.angle_alpha   90.00
_cell.angle_beta   90.00
_cell.angle_gamma   90.00
#
_symmetry.space_group_name_H-M   'P 1'
#
loop_
_entity.id
_entity.type
_entity.pdbx_description
1 polymer ?
#
loop_
_entity_poly.entity_id
_entity_poly.type
_entity_poly.pdbx_seq_one_letter_code
_entity_poly.pdbx_strand_id
1 'polypeptide(L)'
;MADTADDNHHNHHNESDEAPARSSSSSAVAIPLVALGLLGAAVWLGSKPATAPQPPTAPVTSATAAADPLPSWNDGPTKRAILDFVAAVTNESAPTFVPVPERVAVFDHDGTLICEKPVVHGMFLVDRVRALVERRPELAHEEPYATILTGDLEFIRKLGKKFFTELTFSTLAGVPEEKLEAEARDFIRTARHPVFDVPLGDVTYQPMKELIALLKSRGFAVWICSGSGVHFMRPAAELWFGIGPEHVIASRPVTELREVEEATPENEKTPNHRLDLVVLPQLLVLNDEERKPVSIGEHIGRRPIFAAGNVGTAGDIEMLRWSQSGHRPSLQLLVLHDDADREMAYSEPTNKSLDAANRYGWQVVRIAMDWKQLFAKPLEKQQPVIARIAAAPSLATSANELQAPPAPDVSAGPPPTKWEEELAAFDKLDGEQPPQPGGIVLLGSSNIRLWNTLADDFPGMNVINRGVGGCRLEELAEFAPRLLAAAQPRVIVVAAGTNDVNAGTPPDEIRAAFERLVAELRRDHPEATVGFLAISPTVKRWEQFKRQADANAAVKAFIEASADDRLVYLDANAAFLGPDGMPAAECFMDDMQHPSTIGNSRRAAIIRPVLQDLLGDLRQYR
;
A
#
# COMPACT_ATOMS: atom_id res chain seq x y z
N MET A 1 -25.71 68.11 -7.77
CA MET A 1 -26.43 67.82 -9.02
C MET A 1 -26.60 66.32 -8.96
N ALA A 2 -27.66 65.89 -8.32
CA ALA A 2 -29.01 65.71 -8.88
C ALA A 2 -28.98 64.49 -9.77
N ASP A 3 -29.64 63.46 -9.57
CA ASP A 3 -30.95 63.05 -9.02
C ASP A 3 -31.29 61.80 -9.81
N THR A 4 -31.88 60.79 -9.39
CA THR A 4 -33.09 60.41 -8.68
C THR A 4 -33.25 58.91 -8.96
N ALA A 5 -33.44 58.04 -8.00
CA ALA A 5 -34.73 57.61 -7.43
C ALA A 5 -35.71 57.04 -8.50
N ASP A 6 -36.37 55.95 -8.37
CA ASP A 6 -37.39 55.46 -7.45
C ASP A 6 -37.72 54.00 -7.83
N ASP A 7 -37.92 53.15 -6.91
CA ASP A 7 -39.10 52.84 -6.12
C ASP A 7 -40.10 51.86 -6.81
N ASN A 8 -40.45 50.78 -6.25
CA ASN A 8 -41.62 50.45 -5.43
C ASN A 8 -42.03 48.96 -5.59
N HIS A 9 -42.02 48.28 -4.50
CA HIS A 9 -43.12 47.93 -3.58
C HIS A 9 -44.02 46.73 -3.90
N HIS A 10 -44.07 45.92 -2.87
CA HIS A 10 -45.23 45.25 -2.25
C HIS A 10 -45.76 43.97 -2.92
N ASN A 11 -46.23 42.99 -2.23
CA ASN A 11 -46.60 42.75 -0.82
C ASN A 11 -47.00 41.28 -0.67
N HIS A 12 -46.78 40.73 0.50
CA HIS A 12 -47.62 39.80 1.27
C HIS A 12 -48.77 39.04 0.60
N HIS A 13 -48.89 37.74 0.80
CA HIS A 13 -49.81 37.18 1.78
C HIS A 13 -49.60 35.67 1.97
N ASN A 14 -49.55 35.33 3.21
CA ASN A 14 -49.91 34.19 3.99
C ASN A 14 -51.30 33.64 3.61
N GLU A 15 -51.49 32.34 3.74
CA GLU A 15 -52.58 31.59 4.33
C GLU A 15 -52.56 30.17 3.80
N SER A 16 -52.23 29.21 4.69
CA SER A 16 -53.11 28.21 5.31
C SER A 16 -54.29 27.76 4.45
N ASP A 17 -54.37 26.47 4.13
CA ASP A 17 -55.34 25.57 4.70
C ASP A 17 -55.48 24.24 3.91
N GLU A 18 -55.62 23.22 4.73
CA GLU A 18 -56.42 22.01 4.59
C GLU A 18 -56.19 21.00 3.47
N ALA A 19 -55.90 19.81 3.98
CA ALA A 19 -56.14 18.54 3.31
C ALA A 19 -57.61 18.28 3.01
N PRO A 20 -57.95 17.39 2.07
CA PRO A 20 -58.76 16.27 2.50
C PRO A 20 -58.22 14.89 2.10
N ALA A 21 -58.41 13.98 3.01
CA ALA A 21 -58.36 12.56 2.84
C ALA A 21 -59.50 12.01 1.98
N ARG A 22 -59.22 10.99 1.18
CA ARG A 22 -60.11 9.86 0.82
C ARG A 22 -59.27 8.81 0.09
N SER A 23 -59.17 7.68 0.64
CA SER A 23 -59.94 6.45 0.78
C SER A 23 -59.56 5.42 -0.29
N SER A 24 -58.95 4.37 0.22
CA SER A 24 -59.18 2.95 -0.06
C SER A 24 -59.42 2.45 -1.49
N SER A 25 -58.58 1.51 -1.93
CA SER A 25 -59.07 0.20 -2.34
C SER A 25 -57.95 -0.84 -2.34
N SER A 26 -58.02 -1.72 -1.41
CA SER A 26 -57.35 -3.02 -1.35
C SER A 26 -57.88 -3.93 -2.46
N SER A 27 -57.00 -4.59 -3.21
CA SER A 27 -57.37 -5.77 -3.97
C SER A 27 -56.46 -6.91 -3.52
N ALA A 28 -56.96 -7.69 -2.59
CA ALA A 28 -56.43 -8.98 -2.24
C ALA A 28 -56.85 -10.01 -3.28
N VAL A 29 -55.92 -10.70 -3.90
CA VAL A 29 -56.20 -11.91 -4.68
C VAL A 29 -56.01 -13.10 -3.76
N ALA A 30 -57.13 -13.72 -3.42
CA ALA A 30 -57.16 -15.00 -2.70
C ALA A 30 -57.04 -16.15 -3.70
N ILE A 31 -56.19 -17.10 -3.40
CA ILE A 31 -56.15 -18.45 -4.05
C ILE A 31 -56.73 -19.45 -3.07
N PRO A 32 -57.68 -20.32 -3.51
CA PRO A 32 -58.46 -21.12 -2.60
C PRO A 32 -57.78 -22.41 -2.17
N LEU A 33 -57.92 -22.73 -0.87
CA LEU A 33 -57.71 -24.06 -0.29
C LEU A 33 -58.81 -25.00 -0.77
N VAL A 34 -58.44 -26.15 -1.32
CA VAL A 34 -59.31 -27.31 -1.47
C VAL A 34 -59.04 -28.28 -0.32
N ALA A 35 -59.97 -28.33 0.59
CA ALA A 35 -60.06 -29.38 1.61
C ALA A 35 -60.92 -30.50 1.06
N LEU A 36 -60.43 -31.73 1.13
CA LEU A 36 -61.29 -32.93 1.05
C LEU A 36 -61.03 -33.78 2.29
N GLY A 37 -62.02 -33.74 3.17
CA GLY A 37 -62.11 -34.67 4.26
C GLY A 37 -62.79 -35.95 3.83
N LEU A 38 -62.52 -37.06 4.50
CA LEU A 38 -63.48 -38.11 4.69
C LEU A 38 -63.19 -38.88 5.99
N LEU A 39 -64.23 -38.95 6.80
CA LEU A 39 -64.39 -39.67 8.05
C LEU A 39 -64.20 -41.20 7.88
N GLY A 40 -63.66 -41.81 8.91
CA GLY A 40 -63.75 -43.23 9.12
C GLY A 40 -63.48 -43.60 10.58
N ALA A 41 -64.48 -43.47 11.43
CA ALA A 41 -64.46 -44.00 12.78
C ALA A 41 -64.70 -45.48 12.76
N ALA A 42 -63.81 -46.26 13.35
CA ALA A 42 -64.09 -47.61 13.75
C ALA A 42 -63.62 -47.86 15.20
N VAL A 43 -64.55 -48.04 16.07
CA VAL A 43 -64.39 -48.50 17.44
C VAL A 43 -63.95 -49.96 17.40
N TRP A 44 -62.87 -50.32 18.08
CA TRP A 44 -62.58 -51.68 18.45
C TRP A 44 -62.18 -51.82 19.91
N LEU A 45 -63.01 -52.69 20.58
CA LEU A 45 -62.83 -53.01 21.99
C LEU A 45 -61.77 -54.11 22.16
N GLY A 46 -60.96 -53.92 23.11
CA GLY A 46 -60.23 -54.74 24.01
C GLY A 46 -59.83 -56.21 23.62
N SER A 47 -58.52 -56.41 23.65
CA SER A 47 -57.90 -57.62 24.19
C SER A 47 -56.40 -57.33 24.42
N LYS A 48 -55.91 -57.66 25.64
CA LYS A 48 -54.48 -57.62 25.97
C LYS A 48 -53.73 -58.59 25.11
N PRO A 49 -52.67 -58.23 24.42
CA PRO A 49 -51.72 -59.20 23.91
C PRO A 49 -50.58 -59.45 24.89
N ALA A 50 -50.13 -60.69 24.90
CA ALA A 50 -49.03 -61.22 25.65
C ALA A 50 -47.68 -60.48 25.30
N THR A 51 -46.85 -60.38 26.32
CA THR A 51 -45.45 -59.93 26.23
C THR A 51 -44.68 -60.78 25.19
N ALA A 52 -44.34 -60.14 24.08
CA ALA A 52 -43.36 -60.67 23.14
C ALA A 52 -41.94 -60.46 23.67
N PRO A 53 -41.01 -61.40 23.44
CA PRO A 53 -39.60 -61.19 23.88
C PRO A 53 -38.94 -60.04 23.14
N GLN A 54 -38.27 -59.19 23.87
CA GLN A 54 -37.44 -58.09 23.30
C GLN A 54 -36.34 -58.68 22.40
N PRO A 55 -36.16 -58.17 21.18
CA PRO A 55 -34.97 -58.50 20.39
C PRO A 55 -33.71 -58.00 21.11
N PRO A 56 -32.56 -58.69 20.91
CA PRO A 56 -31.33 -58.31 21.55
C PRO A 56 -30.97 -56.86 21.12
N THR A 57 -30.67 -56.02 22.10
CA THR A 57 -30.12 -54.67 21.88
C THR A 57 -28.89 -54.79 21.00
N ALA A 58 -28.99 -54.29 19.75
CA ALA A 58 -27.82 -54.08 18.90
C ALA A 58 -26.82 -53.20 19.65
N PRO A 59 -25.52 -53.44 19.54
CA PRO A 59 -24.53 -52.56 20.19
C PRO A 59 -24.74 -51.16 19.67
N VAL A 60 -24.85 -50.22 20.59
CA VAL A 60 -24.80 -48.77 20.29
C VAL A 60 -23.54 -48.56 19.51
N THR A 61 -23.66 -48.36 18.20
CA THR A 61 -22.55 -47.87 17.36
C THR A 61 -22.09 -46.59 18.00
N SER A 62 -20.87 -46.62 18.53
CA SER A 62 -20.19 -45.42 19.03
C SER A 62 -20.34 -44.36 17.96
N ALA A 63 -20.89 -43.21 18.34
CA ALA A 63 -20.89 -42.03 17.49
C ALA A 63 -19.46 -41.88 16.95
N THR A 64 -19.31 -41.99 15.65
CA THR A 64 -18.05 -41.66 14.98
C THR A 64 -17.66 -40.28 15.49
N ALA A 65 -16.55 -40.18 16.22
CA ALA A 65 -16.01 -38.92 16.69
C ALA A 65 -15.94 -38.01 15.46
N ALA A 66 -16.58 -36.84 15.55
CA ALA A 66 -16.54 -35.87 14.46
C ALA A 66 -15.07 -35.64 14.09
N ALA A 67 -14.75 -35.76 12.80
CA ALA A 67 -13.38 -35.58 12.33
C ALA A 67 -12.87 -34.18 12.78
N ASP A 68 -11.63 -34.14 13.23
CA ASP A 68 -10.98 -32.90 13.64
C ASP A 68 -11.02 -31.90 12.47
N PRO A 69 -11.63 -30.69 12.62
CA PRO A 69 -11.74 -29.74 11.53
C PRO A 69 -10.42 -29.00 11.24
N LEU A 70 -9.42 -29.11 12.11
CA LEU A 70 -8.12 -28.44 12.02
C LEU A 70 -6.96 -29.45 12.22
N PRO A 71 -6.85 -30.49 11.38
CA PRO A 71 -5.90 -31.59 11.58
C PRO A 71 -4.43 -31.16 11.43
N SER A 72 -4.15 -30.06 10.71
CA SER A 72 -2.80 -29.50 10.55
C SER A 72 -2.38 -28.56 11.68
N TRP A 73 -3.27 -28.34 12.66
CA TRP A 73 -2.95 -27.62 13.89
C TRP A 73 -2.58 -28.57 15.02
N ASN A 74 -1.57 -28.20 15.79
CA ASN A 74 -1.27 -28.92 17.04
C ASN A 74 -2.36 -28.65 18.08
N ASP A 75 -2.65 -29.67 18.90
CA ASP A 75 -3.54 -29.48 20.03
C ASP A 75 -2.90 -28.55 21.06
N GLY A 76 -3.48 -27.37 21.22
CA GLY A 76 -2.91 -26.30 22.05
C GLY A 76 -3.91 -25.19 22.36
N PRO A 77 -3.47 -24.14 23.05
CA PRO A 77 -4.32 -23.00 23.40
C PRO A 77 -4.89 -22.29 22.16
N THR A 78 -4.08 -22.12 21.11
CA THR A 78 -4.45 -21.44 19.87
C THR A 78 -5.57 -22.17 19.13
N LYS A 79 -5.43 -23.48 18.90
CA LYS A 79 -6.48 -24.31 18.27
C LYS A 79 -7.75 -24.28 19.08
N ARG A 80 -7.66 -24.38 20.42
CA ARG A 80 -8.82 -24.30 21.31
C ARG A 80 -9.51 -22.94 21.20
N ALA A 81 -8.78 -21.83 21.25
CA ALA A 81 -9.35 -20.50 21.14
C ALA A 81 -10.13 -20.31 19.83
N ILE A 82 -9.64 -20.86 18.72
CA ILE A 82 -10.34 -20.86 17.42
C ILE A 82 -11.64 -21.66 17.51
N LEU A 83 -11.58 -22.90 18.00
CA LEU A 83 -12.75 -23.78 18.07
C LEU A 83 -13.80 -23.24 19.05
N ASP A 84 -13.39 -22.74 20.22
CA ASP A 84 -14.25 -22.14 21.22
C ASP A 84 -14.93 -20.88 20.71
N PHE A 85 -14.19 -20.00 20.02
CA PHE A 85 -14.75 -18.80 19.38
C PHE A 85 -15.83 -19.20 18.34
N VAL A 86 -15.48 -20.10 17.43
CA VAL A 86 -16.42 -20.54 16.40
C VAL A 86 -17.68 -21.17 17.04
N ALA A 87 -17.51 -22.03 18.03
CA ALA A 87 -18.63 -22.64 18.75
C ALA A 87 -19.50 -21.58 19.44
N ALA A 88 -18.88 -20.61 20.12
CA ALA A 88 -19.58 -19.56 20.87
C ALA A 88 -20.43 -18.66 19.96
N VAL A 89 -19.91 -18.26 18.81
CA VAL A 89 -20.62 -17.33 17.90
C VAL A 89 -21.62 -18.03 16.97
N THR A 90 -21.57 -19.36 16.87
CA THR A 90 -22.48 -20.14 16.00
C THR A 90 -23.57 -20.90 16.76
N ASN A 91 -23.50 -20.97 18.08
CA ASN A 91 -24.53 -21.60 18.91
C ASN A 91 -25.71 -20.65 19.12
N GLU A 92 -26.83 -20.94 18.48
CA GLU A 92 -28.05 -20.13 18.57
C GLU A 92 -28.60 -19.95 19.99
N SER A 93 -28.27 -20.86 20.90
CA SER A 93 -28.70 -20.79 22.29
C SER A 93 -27.74 -19.97 23.18
N ALA A 94 -26.57 -19.57 22.66
CA ALA A 94 -25.59 -18.81 23.42
C ALA A 94 -25.85 -17.29 23.36
N PRO A 95 -25.60 -16.54 24.44
CA PRO A 95 -25.70 -15.08 24.43
C PRO A 95 -24.69 -14.42 23.48
N THR A 96 -23.67 -15.18 23.07
CA THR A 96 -22.62 -14.79 22.13
C THR A 96 -22.96 -15.06 20.66
N PHE A 97 -24.15 -15.61 20.38
CA PHE A 97 -24.58 -15.94 19.03
C PHE A 97 -24.52 -14.73 18.10
N VAL A 98 -23.96 -14.96 16.91
CA VAL A 98 -23.89 -13.97 15.83
C VAL A 98 -24.65 -14.51 14.63
N PRO A 99 -25.66 -13.80 14.10
CA PRO A 99 -26.40 -14.22 12.91
C PRO A 99 -25.50 -14.38 11.69
N VAL A 100 -25.80 -15.32 10.81
CA VAL A 100 -25.01 -15.63 9.60
C VAL A 100 -24.63 -14.37 8.80
N PRO A 101 -25.54 -13.41 8.51
CA PRO A 101 -25.17 -12.21 7.74
C PRO A 101 -24.14 -11.30 8.44
N GLU A 102 -23.90 -11.47 9.74
CA GLU A 102 -22.95 -10.69 10.52
C GLU A 102 -21.63 -11.45 10.75
N ARG A 103 -21.53 -12.72 10.33
CA ARG A 103 -20.31 -13.52 10.46
C ARG A 103 -19.34 -13.19 9.33
N VAL A 104 -18.53 -12.16 9.54
CA VAL A 104 -17.49 -11.73 8.59
C VAL A 104 -16.12 -12.10 9.14
N ALA A 105 -15.32 -12.77 8.31
CA ALA A 105 -13.92 -13.08 8.56
C ALA A 105 -13.04 -12.44 7.48
N VAL A 106 -11.97 -11.78 7.90
CA VAL A 106 -11.02 -11.12 7.00
C VAL A 106 -9.61 -11.64 7.28
N PHE A 107 -8.90 -11.96 6.21
CA PHE A 107 -7.53 -12.45 6.26
C PHE A 107 -6.61 -11.52 5.45
N ASP A 108 -5.48 -11.16 5.99
CA ASP A 108 -4.36 -10.74 5.17
C ASP A 108 -3.86 -11.95 4.34
N HIS A 109 -3.06 -11.67 3.31
CA HIS A 109 -2.62 -12.70 2.37
C HIS A 109 -1.16 -13.09 2.57
N ASP A 110 -0.25 -12.12 2.41
CA ASP A 110 1.18 -12.36 2.37
C ASP A 110 1.73 -12.60 3.79
N GLY A 111 2.33 -13.77 4.02
CA GLY A 111 2.73 -14.18 5.36
C GLY A 111 1.58 -14.66 6.26
N THR A 112 0.31 -14.47 5.86
CA THR A 112 -0.86 -14.96 6.60
C THR A 112 -1.44 -16.23 5.98
N LEU A 113 -1.58 -16.26 4.67
CA LEU A 113 -2.17 -17.38 3.93
C LEU A 113 -1.14 -18.12 3.08
N ILE A 114 -0.02 -17.49 2.77
CA ILE A 114 1.04 -18.02 1.89
C ILE A 114 2.41 -17.66 2.46
N CYS A 115 3.40 -18.55 2.25
CA CYS A 115 4.79 -18.24 2.51
C CYS A 115 5.27 -17.13 1.54
N GLU A 116 5.47 -15.92 2.06
CA GLU A 116 5.78 -14.75 1.26
C GLU A 116 7.27 -14.56 0.94
N LYS A 117 8.17 -15.25 1.67
CA LYS A 117 9.61 -15.03 1.53
C LYS A 117 10.27 -16.06 0.62
N PRO A 118 11.12 -15.64 -0.31
CA PRO A 118 11.32 -14.27 -0.77
C PRO A 118 10.09 -13.77 -1.52
N VAL A 119 9.94 -12.47 -1.64
CA VAL A 119 8.72 -11.75 -2.05
C VAL A 119 8.07 -12.29 -3.33
N VAL A 120 6.96 -13.01 -3.21
CA VAL A 120 6.19 -13.58 -4.35
C VAL A 120 5.72 -12.50 -5.32
N HIS A 121 5.30 -11.34 -4.80
CA HIS A 121 4.87 -10.20 -5.61
C HIS A 121 6.04 -9.57 -6.41
N GLY A 122 7.26 -9.64 -5.87
CA GLY A 122 8.46 -9.22 -6.60
C GLY A 122 8.65 -10.05 -7.88
N MET A 123 8.34 -11.34 -7.82
CA MET A 123 8.41 -12.21 -9.00
C MET A 123 7.35 -11.81 -10.05
N PHE A 124 6.14 -11.45 -9.61
CA PHE A 124 5.11 -10.95 -10.53
C PHE A 124 5.52 -9.62 -11.17
N LEU A 125 6.14 -8.70 -10.41
CA LEU A 125 6.68 -7.47 -10.98
C LEU A 125 7.75 -7.77 -12.05
N VAL A 126 8.68 -8.68 -11.80
CA VAL A 126 9.69 -9.08 -12.79
C VAL A 126 9.03 -9.61 -14.08
N ASP A 127 8.01 -10.45 -13.93
CA ASP A 127 7.23 -10.96 -15.07
C ASP A 127 6.55 -9.83 -15.84
N ARG A 128 5.93 -8.88 -15.16
CA ARG A 128 5.27 -7.72 -15.79
C ARG A 128 6.27 -6.80 -16.50
N VAL A 129 7.42 -6.55 -15.90
CA VAL A 129 8.49 -5.77 -16.54
C VAL A 129 8.99 -6.48 -17.81
N ARG A 130 9.16 -7.80 -17.81
CA ARG A 130 9.50 -8.56 -19.00
C ARG A 130 8.44 -8.38 -20.10
N ALA A 131 7.16 -8.55 -19.77
CA ALA A 131 6.06 -8.35 -20.71
C ALA A 131 5.96 -6.89 -21.21
N LEU A 132 6.34 -5.91 -20.40
CA LEU A 132 6.41 -4.52 -20.82
C LEU A 132 7.56 -4.29 -21.80
N VAL A 133 8.75 -4.81 -21.51
CA VAL A 133 9.95 -4.68 -22.33
C VAL A 133 9.80 -5.42 -23.68
N GLU A 134 9.06 -6.51 -23.75
CA GLU A 134 8.71 -7.14 -25.03
C GLU A 134 7.93 -6.18 -25.95
N ARG A 135 7.10 -5.31 -25.39
CA ARG A 135 6.33 -4.29 -26.13
C ARG A 135 7.10 -2.99 -26.34
N ARG A 136 8.06 -2.70 -25.46
CA ARG A 136 8.86 -1.48 -25.41
C ARG A 136 10.32 -1.81 -25.12
N PRO A 137 11.07 -2.31 -26.15
CA PRO A 137 12.44 -2.81 -25.96
C PRO A 137 13.43 -1.77 -25.42
N GLU A 138 13.18 -0.50 -25.66
CA GLU A 138 14.01 0.60 -25.14
C GLU A 138 14.12 0.60 -23.60
N LEU A 139 13.06 0.16 -22.90
CA LEU A 139 13.04 0.12 -21.44
C LEU A 139 13.99 -0.93 -20.82
N ALA A 140 14.48 -1.89 -21.62
CA ALA A 140 15.42 -2.91 -21.12
C ALA A 140 16.73 -2.31 -20.54
N HIS A 141 17.07 -1.11 -20.98
CA HIS A 141 18.28 -0.39 -20.60
C HIS A 141 18.01 0.80 -19.66
N GLU A 142 16.76 1.03 -19.29
CA GLU A 142 16.35 2.14 -18.43
C GLU A 142 16.12 1.65 -17.00
N GLU A 143 16.58 2.42 -16.00
CA GLU A 143 16.26 2.17 -14.60
C GLU A 143 14.82 2.64 -14.28
N PRO A 144 14.08 1.91 -13.46
CA PRO A 144 14.46 0.72 -12.68
C PRO A 144 14.29 -0.61 -13.42
N TYR A 145 13.85 -0.61 -14.67
CA TYR A 145 13.50 -1.82 -15.42
C TYR A 145 14.72 -2.72 -15.64
N ALA A 146 15.87 -2.12 -15.97
CA ALA A 146 17.12 -2.83 -16.20
C ALA A 146 17.50 -3.67 -14.97
N THR A 147 17.50 -3.08 -13.78
CA THR A 147 17.80 -3.79 -12.53
C THR A 147 16.73 -4.83 -12.18
N ILE A 148 15.44 -4.54 -12.40
CA ILE A 148 14.36 -5.51 -12.15
C ILE A 148 14.48 -6.74 -13.05
N LEU A 149 14.88 -6.56 -14.30
CA LEU A 149 15.07 -7.66 -15.26
C LEU A 149 16.18 -8.64 -14.81
N THR A 150 17.13 -8.20 -14.00
CA THR A 150 18.13 -9.11 -13.41
C THR A 150 17.51 -10.09 -12.41
N GLY A 151 16.30 -9.82 -11.92
CA GLY A 151 15.64 -10.60 -10.87
C GLY A 151 16.25 -10.37 -9.48
N ASP A 152 16.91 -9.23 -9.25
CA ASP A 152 17.45 -8.86 -7.93
C ASP A 152 16.30 -8.56 -6.96
N LEU A 153 15.85 -9.60 -6.26
CA LEU A 153 14.77 -9.49 -5.27
C LEU A 153 15.16 -8.62 -4.06
N GLU A 154 16.44 -8.50 -3.75
CA GLU A 154 16.93 -7.61 -2.70
C GLU A 154 16.79 -6.14 -3.10
N PHE A 155 17.08 -5.81 -4.35
CA PHE A 155 16.79 -4.50 -4.92
C PHE A 155 15.28 -4.21 -4.89
N ILE A 156 14.47 -5.15 -5.41
CA ILE A 156 13.00 -5.01 -5.43
C ILE A 156 12.45 -4.76 -4.03
N ARG A 157 12.96 -5.48 -3.02
CA ARG A 157 12.57 -5.29 -1.62
C ARG A 157 12.91 -3.89 -1.09
N LYS A 158 13.98 -3.27 -1.59
CA LYS A 158 14.42 -1.91 -1.20
C LYS A 158 13.62 -0.78 -1.84
N LEU A 159 12.78 -1.06 -2.84
CA LEU A 159 11.99 -0.03 -3.52
C LEU A 159 10.94 0.65 -2.62
N GLY A 160 10.54 0.00 -1.52
CA GLY A 160 9.45 0.45 -0.65
C GLY A 160 8.06 0.16 -1.27
N LYS A 161 7.07 -0.08 -0.42
CA LYS A 161 5.74 -0.57 -0.83
C LYS A 161 5.05 0.31 -1.87
N LYS A 162 5.02 1.63 -1.64
CA LYS A 162 4.32 2.56 -2.53
C LYS A 162 4.95 2.56 -3.92
N PHE A 163 6.26 2.76 -4.00
CA PHE A 163 6.97 2.77 -5.29
C PHE A 163 6.86 1.42 -6.02
N PHE A 164 7.00 0.32 -5.29
CA PHE A 164 6.77 -1.02 -5.83
C PHE A 164 5.37 -1.17 -6.44
N THR A 165 4.34 -0.69 -5.73
CA THR A 165 2.94 -0.77 -6.20
C THR A 165 2.70 0.14 -7.40
N GLU A 166 3.19 1.38 -7.36
CA GLU A 166 3.08 2.32 -8.49
C GLU A 166 3.81 1.81 -9.73
N LEU A 167 5.01 1.26 -9.55
CA LEU A 167 5.77 0.64 -10.63
C LEU A 167 5.05 -0.58 -11.20
N THR A 168 4.49 -1.45 -10.34
CA THR A 168 3.67 -2.58 -10.78
C THR A 168 2.53 -2.08 -11.65
N PHE A 169 1.77 -1.10 -11.19
CA PHE A 169 0.65 -0.56 -11.96
C PHE A 169 1.09 0.15 -13.25
N SER A 170 2.26 0.79 -13.26
CA SER A 170 2.80 1.36 -14.50
C SER A 170 3.05 0.28 -15.57
N THR A 171 3.45 -0.92 -15.16
CA THR A 171 3.62 -2.07 -16.09
C THR A 171 2.30 -2.61 -16.61
N LEU A 172 1.20 -2.36 -15.90
CA LEU A 172 -0.16 -2.80 -16.27
C LEU A 172 -0.90 -1.74 -17.10
N ALA A 173 -0.36 -0.53 -17.22
CA ALA A 173 -1.03 0.59 -17.88
C ALA A 173 -1.38 0.29 -19.35
N GLY A 174 -2.58 0.70 -19.74
CA GLY A 174 -3.10 0.50 -21.11
C GLY A 174 -3.61 -0.91 -21.39
N VAL A 175 -3.63 -1.81 -20.39
CA VAL A 175 -4.10 -3.18 -20.55
C VAL A 175 -5.49 -3.32 -19.93
N PRO A 176 -6.43 -4.02 -20.59
CA PRO A 176 -7.74 -4.35 -20.02
C PRO A 176 -7.64 -5.23 -18.75
N GLU A 177 -8.49 -4.97 -17.74
CA GLU A 177 -8.48 -5.72 -16.47
C GLU A 177 -8.65 -7.22 -16.66
N GLU A 178 -9.59 -7.66 -17.51
CA GLU A 178 -9.82 -9.09 -17.78
C GLU A 178 -8.57 -9.78 -18.33
N LYS A 179 -7.83 -9.09 -19.22
CA LYS A 179 -6.58 -9.61 -19.78
C LYS A 179 -5.50 -9.72 -18.71
N LEU A 180 -5.40 -8.72 -17.82
CA LEU A 180 -4.45 -8.74 -16.70
C LEU A 180 -4.72 -9.86 -15.73
N GLU A 181 -6.00 -10.10 -15.40
CA GLU A 181 -6.37 -11.22 -14.54
C GLU A 181 -6.08 -12.58 -15.20
N ALA A 182 -6.27 -12.70 -16.52
CA ALA A 182 -5.89 -13.91 -17.26
C ALA A 182 -4.36 -14.13 -17.23
N GLU A 183 -3.57 -13.08 -17.49
CA GLU A 183 -2.11 -13.14 -17.43
C GLU A 183 -1.61 -13.46 -16.01
N ALA A 184 -2.23 -12.90 -14.98
CA ALA A 184 -1.94 -13.23 -13.59
C ALA A 184 -2.28 -14.69 -13.26
N ARG A 185 -3.39 -15.25 -13.78
CA ARG A 185 -3.71 -16.68 -13.63
C ARG A 185 -2.64 -17.57 -14.24
N ASP A 186 -2.15 -17.23 -15.41
CA ASP A 186 -1.10 -18.00 -16.08
C ASP A 186 0.22 -17.92 -15.32
N PHE A 187 0.59 -16.73 -14.84
CA PHE A 187 1.74 -16.57 -13.95
C PHE A 187 1.60 -17.43 -12.68
N ILE A 188 0.47 -17.34 -11.98
CA ILE A 188 0.21 -18.10 -10.74
C ILE A 188 0.32 -19.62 -10.95
N ARG A 189 -0.11 -20.12 -12.11
CA ARG A 189 -0.03 -21.54 -12.45
C ARG A 189 1.37 -22.00 -12.81
N THR A 190 2.17 -21.14 -13.41
CA THR A 190 3.48 -21.48 -13.99
C THR A 190 4.66 -21.10 -13.11
N ALA A 191 4.53 -20.03 -12.34
CA ALA A 191 5.59 -19.55 -11.47
C ALA A 191 5.90 -20.54 -10.35
N ARG A 192 7.19 -20.65 -10.03
CA ARG A 192 7.71 -21.54 -8.99
C ARG A 192 8.34 -20.74 -7.86
N HIS A 193 8.09 -21.19 -6.64
CA HIS A 193 8.67 -20.57 -5.46
C HIS A 193 10.20 -20.75 -5.45
N PRO A 194 10.99 -19.67 -5.34
CA PRO A 194 12.43 -19.73 -5.59
C PRO A 194 13.22 -20.52 -4.53
N VAL A 195 12.66 -20.71 -3.33
CA VAL A 195 13.31 -21.50 -2.26
C VAL A 195 12.94 -22.97 -2.33
N PHE A 196 11.69 -23.29 -2.66
CA PHE A 196 11.20 -24.66 -2.63
C PHE A 196 11.15 -25.32 -4.01
N ASP A 197 11.25 -24.52 -5.07
CA ASP A 197 11.10 -24.96 -6.47
C ASP A 197 9.82 -25.76 -6.75
N VAL A 198 8.72 -25.31 -6.17
CA VAL A 198 7.36 -25.85 -6.35
C VAL A 198 6.43 -24.75 -6.89
N PRO A 199 5.26 -25.11 -7.50
CA PRO A 199 4.25 -24.12 -7.86
C PRO A 199 3.87 -23.23 -6.67
N LEU A 200 3.56 -21.95 -6.91
CA LEU A 200 3.23 -20.99 -5.85
C LEU A 200 2.05 -21.45 -4.98
N GLY A 201 1.09 -22.19 -5.55
CA GLY A 201 -0.04 -22.75 -4.80
C GLY A 201 0.36 -23.79 -3.74
N ASP A 202 1.52 -24.43 -3.89
CA ASP A 202 2.00 -25.47 -2.96
C ASP A 202 2.63 -24.86 -1.69
N VAL A 203 2.94 -23.56 -1.68
CA VAL A 203 3.45 -22.84 -0.50
C VAL A 203 2.36 -22.06 0.25
N THR A 204 1.09 -22.35 -0.02
CA THR A 204 -0.04 -21.89 0.79
C THR A 204 -0.09 -22.65 2.11
N TYR A 205 -0.39 -21.95 3.21
CA TYR A 205 -0.43 -22.56 4.54
C TYR A 205 -1.63 -23.47 4.71
N GLN A 206 -1.36 -24.78 4.88
CA GLN A 206 -2.41 -25.80 5.05
C GLN A 206 -3.30 -25.52 6.27
N PRO A 207 -2.78 -25.12 7.45
CA PRO A 207 -3.60 -24.80 8.60
C PRO A 207 -4.61 -23.67 8.33
N MET A 208 -4.21 -22.67 7.55
CA MET A 208 -5.08 -21.55 7.22
C MET A 208 -6.15 -21.93 6.19
N LYS A 209 -5.86 -22.84 5.26
CA LYS A 209 -6.89 -23.44 4.38
C LYS A 209 -7.96 -24.18 5.18
N GLU A 210 -7.56 -24.95 6.18
CA GLU A 210 -8.48 -25.66 7.07
C GLU A 210 -9.34 -24.69 7.87
N LEU A 211 -8.74 -23.62 8.38
CA LEU A 211 -9.43 -22.56 9.11
C LEU A 211 -10.45 -21.84 8.21
N ILE A 212 -10.09 -21.50 6.98
CA ILE A 212 -11.02 -20.92 5.99
C ILE A 212 -12.19 -21.88 5.73
N ALA A 213 -11.90 -23.17 5.54
CA ALA A 213 -12.92 -24.18 5.31
C ALA A 213 -13.87 -24.33 6.52
N LEU A 214 -13.32 -24.34 7.74
CA LEU A 214 -14.10 -24.36 8.98
C LEU A 214 -15.02 -23.15 9.06
N LEU A 215 -14.51 -21.93 8.88
CA LEU A 215 -15.29 -20.70 8.95
C LEU A 215 -16.40 -20.68 7.89
N LYS A 216 -16.10 -21.03 6.64
CA LYS A 216 -17.11 -21.16 5.56
C LYS A 216 -18.19 -22.17 5.92
N SER A 217 -17.81 -23.33 6.48
CA SER A 217 -18.78 -24.37 6.90
C SER A 217 -19.70 -23.92 8.03
N ARG A 218 -19.32 -22.87 8.75
CA ARG A 218 -20.06 -22.24 9.85
C ARG A 218 -20.76 -20.93 9.45
N GLY A 219 -20.88 -20.68 8.16
CA GLY A 219 -21.63 -19.57 7.59
C GLY A 219 -20.91 -18.22 7.67
N PHE A 220 -19.59 -18.21 7.80
CA PHE A 220 -18.82 -16.95 7.68
C PHE A 220 -18.65 -16.56 6.21
N ALA A 221 -18.85 -15.27 5.92
CA ALA A 221 -18.36 -14.64 4.70
C ALA A 221 -16.85 -14.38 4.89
N VAL A 222 -16.03 -15.07 4.09
CA VAL A 222 -14.57 -14.99 4.17
C VAL A 222 -14.05 -14.06 3.10
N TRP A 223 -13.23 -13.09 3.50
CA TRP A 223 -12.64 -12.05 2.66
C TRP A 223 -11.11 -12.07 2.78
N ILE A 224 -10.44 -11.67 1.70
CA ILE A 224 -9.02 -11.37 1.72
C ILE A 224 -8.84 -9.85 1.67
N CYS A 225 -7.97 -9.30 2.53
CA CYS A 225 -7.63 -7.87 2.58
C CYS A 225 -6.11 -7.72 2.54
N SER A 226 -5.57 -7.43 1.35
CA SER A 226 -4.13 -7.43 1.07
C SER A 226 -3.62 -6.07 0.61
N GLY A 227 -2.37 -5.76 0.93
CA GLY A 227 -1.62 -4.62 0.36
C GLY A 227 -1.21 -4.82 -1.09
N SER A 228 -1.32 -6.03 -1.61
CA SER A 228 -0.93 -6.39 -2.96
C SER A 228 -1.93 -5.94 -4.02
N GLY A 229 -1.54 -5.96 -5.32
CA GLY A 229 -2.38 -5.49 -6.42
C GLY A 229 -3.58 -6.40 -6.70
N VAL A 230 -4.75 -5.79 -6.93
CA VAL A 230 -6.03 -6.50 -7.10
C VAL A 230 -6.02 -7.51 -8.24
N HIS A 231 -5.35 -7.19 -9.36
CA HIS A 231 -5.30 -8.06 -10.53
C HIS A 231 -4.52 -9.37 -10.31
N PHE A 232 -3.60 -9.38 -9.34
CA PHE A 232 -2.95 -10.60 -8.87
C PHE A 232 -3.80 -11.29 -7.78
N MET A 233 -4.35 -10.50 -6.86
CA MET A 233 -5.02 -11.04 -5.68
C MET A 233 -6.34 -11.76 -6.00
N ARG A 234 -7.13 -11.28 -6.96
CA ARG A 234 -8.39 -11.96 -7.37
C ARG A 234 -8.14 -13.37 -7.90
N PRO A 235 -7.26 -13.56 -8.91
CA PRO A 235 -6.91 -14.90 -9.37
C PRO A 235 -6.28 -15.79 -8.28
N ALA A 236 -5.41 -15.25 -7.42
CA ALA A 236 -4.78 -16.00 -6.34
C ALA A 236 -5.81 -16.50 -5.31
N ALA A 237 -6.73 -15.63 -4.89
CA ALA A 237 -7.79 -15.95 -3.95
C ALA A 237 -8.70 -17.10 -4.45
N GLU A 238 -9.06 -17.03 -5.72
CA GLU A 238 -9.90 -18.05 -6.35
C GLU A 238 -9.15 -19.38 -6.49
N LEU A 239 -7.95 -19.37 -7.08
CA LEU A 239 -7.18 -20.57 -7.38
C LEU A 239 -6.69 -21.29 -6.11
N TRP A 240 -6.30 -20.56 -5.08
CA TRP A 240 -5.67 -21.17 -3.90
C TRP A 240 -6.63 -21.43 -2.76
N PHE A 241 -7.69 -20.62 -2.60
CA PHE A 241 -8.58 -20.66 -1.44
C PHE A 241 -10.07 -20.81 -1.80
N GLY A 242 -10.42 -20.82 -3.10
CA GLY A 242 -11.82 -20.86 -3.56
C GLY A 242 -12.62 -19.67 -3.02
N ILE A 243 -11.99 -18.49 -2.95
CA ILE A 243 -12.61 -17.21 -2.55
C ILE A 243 -12.85 -16.43 -3.82
N GLY A 244 -14.11 -16.07 -4.10
CA GLY A 244 -14.49 -15.35 -5.32
C GLY A 244 -13.86 -13.94 -5.39
N PRO A 245 -13.67 -13.39 -6.60
CA PRO A 245 -13.03 -12.10 -6.81
C PRO A 245 -13.76 -10.95 -6.11
N GLU A 246 -15.07 -11.07 -5.89
CA GLU A 246 -15.91 -10.13 -5.16
C GLU A 246 -15.56 -10.03 -3.66
N HIS A 247 -14.91 -11.06 -3.11
CA HIS A 247 -14.46 -11.11 -1.72
C HIS A 247 -12.98 -10.74 -1.54
N VAL A 248 -12.41 -9.98 -2.49
CA VAL A 248 -11.02 -9.52 -2.45
C VAL A 248 -10.95 -8.01 -2.34
N ILE A 249 -10.34 -7.53 -1.26
CA ILE A 249 -10.01 -6.13 -1.00
C ILE A 249 -8.49 -6.00 -1.12
N ALA A 250 -8.03 -5.18 -2.08
CA ALA A 250 -6.60 -5.09 -2.40
C ALA A 250 -6.24 -3.70 -2.93
N SER A 251 -4.95 -3.42 -3.11
CA SER A 251 -4.51 -2.18 -3.75
C SER A 251 -4.98 -2.11 -5.19
N ARG A 252 -5.44 -0.93 -5.60
CA ARG A 252 -6.06 -0.75 -6.92
C ARG A 252 -5.45 0.43 -7.68
N PRO A 253 -5.22 0.29 -8.99
CA PRO A 253 -4.95 1.40 -9.88
C PRO A 253 -6.24 2.17 -10.17
N VAL A 254 -6.10 3.33 -10.81
CA VAL A 254 -7.20 4.00 -11.50
C VAL A 254 -7.53 3.19 -12.76
N THR A 255 -8.81 3.01 -13.06
CA THR A 255 -9.32 2.38 -14.28
C THR A 255 -10.24 3.33 -15.03
N GLU A 256 -10.29 3.18 -16.34
CA GLU A 256 -11.12 3.97 -17.22
C GLU A 256 -11.86 3.06 -18.20
N LEU A 257 -13.14 3.36 -18.44
CA LEU A 257 -13.91 2.67 -19.46
C LEU A 257 -13.46 3.14 -20.86
N ARG A 258 -12.90 2.24 -21.65
CA ARG A 258 -12.42 2.51 -23.01
C ARG A 258 -12.96 1.50 -24.02
N GLU A 259 -13.07 1.95 -25.25
CA GLU A 259 -13.23 1.06 -26.40
C GLU A 259 -11.89 0.41 -26.72
N VAL A 260 -11.86 -0.92 -26.76
CA VAL A 260 -10.68 -1.71 -27.07
C VAL A 260 -10.93 -2.60 -28.30
N GLU A 261 -9.92 -2.75 -29.13
CA GLU A 261 -9.97 -3.70 -30.24
C GLU A 261 -9.83 -5.13 -29.71
N GLU A 262 -10.76 -5.99 -30.05
CA GLU A 262 -10.57 -7.42 -29.87
C GLU A 262 -9.72 -8.00 -31.02
N ALA A 263 -8.92 -9.01 -30.69
CA ALA A 263 -8.22 -9.77 -31.70
C ALA A 263 -9.25 -10.38 -32.68
N THR A 264 -9.30 -9.82 -33.87
CA THR A 264 -10.22 -10.29 -34.93
C THR A 264 -9.69 -11.63 -35.46
N PRO A 265 -10.54 -12.67 -35.55
CA PRO A 265 -10.15 -13.91 -36.27
C PRO A 265 -9.72 -13.56 -37.68
N GLU A 266 -8.69 -14.25 -38.21
CA GLU A 266 -8.12 -14.00 -39.56
C GLU A 266 -9.16 -13.92 -40.68
N ASN A 267 -10.37 -14.39 -40.46
CA ASN A 267 -11.47 -14.45 -41.45
C ASN A 267 -12.42 -13.25 -41.40
N GLU A 268 -12.31 -12.36 -40.40
CA GLU A 268 -13.16 -11.17 -40.25
C GLU A 268 -12.40 -9.90 -40.64
N LYS A 269 -12.98 -9.12 -41.56
CA LYS A 269 -12.36 -7.90 -42.11
C LYS A 269 -12.63 -6.63 -41.28
N THR A 270 -13.47 -6.71 -40.28
CA THR A 270 -13.85 -5.54 -39.46
C THR A 270 -13.37 -5.75 -38.04
N PRO A 271 -12.58 -4.83 -37.45
CA PRO A 271 -12.20 -4.90 -36.05
C PRO A 271 -13.46 -4.95 -35.18
N ASN A 272 -13.50 -5.93 -34.26
CA ASN A 272 -14.55 -5.96 -33.25
C ASN A 272 -14.11 -5.07 -32.08
N HIS A 273 -14.91 -4.07 -31.75
CA HIS A 273 -14.67 -3.16 -30.65
C HIS A 273 -15.59 -3.51 -29.48
N ARG A 274 -15.04 -3.58 -28.29
CA ARG A 274 -15.81 -3.72 -27.06
C ARG A 274 -15.42 -2.66 -26.03
N LEU A 275 -16.34 -2.34 -25.14
CA LEU A 275 -16.04 -1.51 -23.97
C LEU A 275 -15.39 -2.38 -22.90
N ASP A 276 -14.26 -1.91 -22.37
CA ASP A 276 -13.53 -2.60 -21.31
C ASP A 276 -12.96 -1.60 -20.28
N LEU A 277 -12.67 -2.10 -19.07
CA LEU A 277 -11.98 -1.34 -18.04
C LEU A 277 -10.47 -1.43 -18.27
N VAL A 278 -9.84 -0.32 -18.63
CA VAL A 278 -8.42 -0.23 -18.93
C VAL A 278 -7.67 0.41 -17.76
N VAL A 279 -6.59 -0.22 -17.33
CA VAL A 279 -5.76 0.27 -16.22
C VAL A 279 -4.97 1.50 -16.63
N LEU A 280 -4.95 2.53 -15.78
CA LEU A 280 -4.11 3.72 -15.90
C LEU A 280 -2.85 3.61 -15.00
N PRO A 281 -1.75 4.30 -15.32
CA PRO A 281 -0.51 4.25 -14.55
C PRO A 281 -0.58 5.08 -13.26
N GLN A 282 -1.68 5.03 -12.55
CA GLN A 282 -1.95 5.80 -11.33
C GLN A 282 -2.51 4.90 -10.25
N LEU A 283 -1.99 5.06 -9.04
CA LEU A 283 -2.49 4.38 -7.85
C LEU A 283 -3.76 5.09 -7.36
N LEU A 284 -4.89 4.37 -7.31
CA LEU A 284 -6.13 4.84 -6.71
C LEU A 284 -6.15 4.60 -5.19
N VAL A 285 -5.82 3.38 -4.78
CA VAL A 285 -5.81 2.94 -3.38
C VAL A 285 -4.60 2.07 -3.12
N LEU A 286 -3.76 2.47 -2.15
CA LEU A 286 -2.81 1.59 -1.47
C LEU A 286 -3.52 1.01 -0.24
N ASN A 287 -3.87 -0.28 -0.28
CA ASN A 287 -4.65 -0.94 0.77
C ASN A 287 -3.75 -1.54 1.85
N ASP A 288 -3.10 -0.68 2.62
CA ASP A 288 -2.18 -1.08 3.69
C ASP A 288 -2.43 -0.27 4.98
N GLU A 289 -1.94 -0.73 6.11
CA GLU A 289 -2.03 -0.07 7.42
C GLU A 289 -3.47 0.40 7.75
N GLU A 290 -3.66 1.67 8.08
CA GLU A 290 -4.98 2.24 8.43
C GLU A 290 -5.97 2.19 7.25
N ARG A 291 -5.49 2.02 6.03
CA ARG A 291 -6.37 1.90 4.86
C ARG A 291 -7.10 0.55 4.83
N LYS A 292 -6.52 -0.53 5.38
CA LYS A 292 -7.18 -1.85 5.43
C LYS A 292 -8.56 -1.79 6.11
N PRO A 293 -8.74 -1.31 7.37
CA PRO A 293 -10.06 -1.22 7.98
C PRO A 293 -11.01 -0.27 7.24
N VAL A 294 -10.52 0.82 6.64
CA VAL A 294 -11.35 1.74 5.84
C VAL A 294 -11.90 1.01 4.61
N SER A 295 -11.03 0.33 3.86
CA SER A 295 -11.44 -0.44 2.68
C SER A 295 -12.39 -1.59 3.02
N ILE A 296 -12.21 -2.26 4.15
CA ILE A 296 -13.14 -3.27 4.65
C ILE A 296 -14.53 -2.63 4.91
N GLY A 297 -14.55 -1.46 5.57
CA GLY A 297 -15.79 -0.72 5.81
C GLY A 297 -16.50 -0.31 4.52
N GLU A 298 -15.76 0.17 3.53
CA GLU A 298 -16.28 0.58 2.22
C GLU A 298 -16.85 -0.59 1.40
N HIS A 299 -16.17 -1.76 1.41
CA HIS A 299 -16.55 -2.90 0.56
C HIS A 299 -17.57 -3.82 1.23
N ILE A 300 -17.42 -4.09 2.53
CA ILE A 300 -18.26 -5.05 3.25
C ILE A 300 -19.42 -4.34 3.95
N GLY A 301 -19.24 -3.08 4.38
CA GLY A 301 -20.22 -2.34 5.17
C GLY A 301 -20.44 -2.90 6.58
N ARG A 302 -19.58 -3.81 7.02
CA ARG A 302 -19.67 -4.49 8.33
C ARG A 302 -18.28 -4.70 8.92
N ARG A 303 -18.22 -4.63 10.25
CA ARG A 303 -17.00 -4.94 11.01
C ARG A 303 -16.82 -6.46 11.08
N PRO A 304 -15.62 -6.99 10.73
CA PRO A 304 -15.32 -8.41 10.90
C PRO A 304 -15.34 -8.81 12.38
N ILE A 305 -15.83 -10.01 12.66
CA ILE A 305 -15.70 -10.64 13.99
C ILE A 305 -14.53 -11.61 14.06
N PHE A 306 -13.87 -11.86 12.94
CA PHE A 306 -12.64 -12.62 12.84
C PHE A 306 -11.68 -11.87 11.92
N ALA A 307 -10.43 -11.70 12.36
CA ALA A 307 -9.39 -11.13 11.54
C ALA A 307 -8.07 -11.86 11.77
N ALA A 308 -7.32 -12.12 10.70
CA ALA A 308 -6.00 -12.72 10.77
C ALA A 308 -5.00 -11.91 9.93
N GLY A 309 -3.82 -11.68 10.50
CA GLY A 309 -2.70 -11.02 9.88
C GLY A 309 -1.38 -11.64 10.33
N ASN A 310 -0.24 -11.05 9.96
CA ASN A 310 1.07 -11.59 10.29
C ASN A 310 2.03 -10.55 10.89
N VAL A 311 3.07 -11.05 11.53
CA VAL A 311 4.22 -10.26 11.98
C VAL A 311 5.15 -10.06 10.78
N GLY A 312 5.16 -8.87 10.20
CA GLY A 312 5.98 -8.58 9.02
C GLY A 312 6.32 -7.10 8.86
N THR A 313 5.31 -6.29 8.63
CA THR A 313 5.46 -4.85 8.35
C THR A 313 4.58 -3.96 9.22
N ALA A 314 3.94 -4.53 10.25
CA ALA A 314 2.92 -3.86 11.08
C ALA A 314 1.65 -3.43 10.31
N GLY A 315 1.51 -3.78 9.02
CA GLY A 315 0.39 -3.38 8.15
C GLY A 315 -0.99 -3.91 8.57
N ASP A 316 -1.04 -4.93 9.44
CA ASP A 316 -2.28 -5.57 9.89
C ASP A 316 -2.79 -5.07 11.24
N ILE A 317 -1.99 -4.29 11.97
CA ILE A 317 -2.33 -3.87 13.33
C ILE A 317 -3.71 -3.19 13.37
N GLU A 318 -3.95 -2.23 12.50
CA GLU A 318 -5.19 -1.46 12.52
C GLU A 318 -6.41 -2.29 12.06
N MET A 319 -6.22 -3.23 11.15
CA MET A 319 -7.27 -4.20 10.78
C MET A 319 -7.67 -5.08 11.96
N LEU A 320 -6.71 -5.64 12.68
CA LEU A 320 -6.95 -6.48 13.87
C LEU A 320 -7.59 -5.67 15.01
N ARG A 321 -7.07 -4.47 15.29
CA ARG A 321 -7.63 -3.54 16.31
C ARG A 321 -9.07 -3.16 15.98
N TRP A 322 -9.34 -2.79 14.73
CA TRP A 322 -10.68 -2.40 14.33
C TRP A 322 -11.66 -3.56 14.42
N SER A 323 -11.27 -4.76 14.00
CA SER A 323 -12.07 -5.99 14.18
C SER A 323 -12.42 -6.19 15.66
N GLN A 324 -11.46 -6.08 16.58
CA GLN A 324 -11.66 -6.27 18.01
C GLN A 324 -12.54 -5.21 18.66
N SER A 325 -12.48 -3.96 18.21
CA SER A 325 -13.16 -2.82 18.84
C SER A 325 -14.67 -2.80 18.62
N GLY A 326 -15.28 -3.88 18.07
CA GLY A 326 -16.71 -4.04 17.91
C GLY A 326 -17.42 -4.47 19.19
N HIS A 327 -18.76 -4.51 19.14
CA HIS A 327 -19.60 -4.95 20.24
C HIS A 327 -19.88 -6.46 20.25
N ARG A 328 -19.54 -7.16 19.17
CA ARG A 328 -19.69 -8.61 19.04
C ARG A 328 -18.44 -9.33 19.56
N PRO A 329 -18.59 -10.55 20.06
CA PRO A 329 -17.42 -11.40 20.31
C PRO A 329 -16.58 -11.53 19.04
N SER A 330 -15.27 -11.39 19.19
CA SER A 330 -14.35 -11.42 18.05
C SER A 330 -13.06 -12.15 18.40
N LEU A 331 -12.36 -12.66 17.38
CA LEU A 331 -11.06 -13.31 17.50
C LEU A 331 -10.07 -12.72 16.51
N GLN A 332 -8.89 -12.34 16.99
CA GLN A 332 -7.78 -11.84 16.21
C GLN A 332 -6.62 -12.82 16.29
N LEU A 333 -6.11 -13.21 15.11
CA LEU A 333 -4.91 -14.05 14.98
C LEU A 333 -3.77 -13.23 14.39
N LEU A 334 -2.59 -13.38 14.98
CA LEU A 334 -1.36 -12.79 14.47
C LEU A 334 -0.33 -13.91 14.24
N VAL A 335 0.00 -14.20 12.98
CA VAL A 335 0.95 -15.26 12.61
C VAL A 335 2.38 -14.76 12.83
N LEU A 336 3.18 -15.52 13.58
CA LEU A 336 4.59 -15.28 13.85
C LEU A 336 5.44 -16.33 13.11
N HIS A 337 6.34 -15.86 12.26
CA HIS A 337 7.22 -16.67 11.42
C HIS A 337 8.49 -17.09 12.18
N ASP A 338 8.33 -18.00 13.15
CA ASP A 338 9.40 -18.46 14.05
C ASP A 338 9.96 -19.85 13.72
N ASP A 339 9.65 -20.40 12.53
CA ASP A 339 10.06 -21.74 12.11
C ASP A 339 11.12 -21.71 11.01
N ALA A 340 12.37 -21.54 11.42
CA ALA A 340 13.50 -21.53 10.50
C ALA A 340 13.76 -22.88 9.81
N ASP A 341 13.18 -23.99 10.28
CA ASP A 341 13.38 -25.31 9.69
C ASP A 341 12.46 -25.52 8.48
N ARG A 342 11.20 -25.14 8.56
CA ARG A 342 10.19 -25.38 7.52
C ARG A 342 10.00 -24.23 6.53
N GLU A 343 10.27 -22.97 6.96
CA GLU A 343 10.24 -21.80 6.08
C GLU A 343 11.36 -20.81 6.43
N MET A 344 11.39 -19.64 5.81
CA MET A 344 12.29 -18.57 6.22
C MET A 344 11.70 -17.87 7.44
N ALA A 345 12.37 -17.98 8.60
CA ALA A 345 11.95 -17.24 9.78
C ALA A 345 12.25 -15.74 9.62
N TYR A 346 11.31 -14.91 10.01
CA TYR A 346 11.45 -13.45 10.00
C TYR A 346 10.54 -12.78 11.00
N SER A 347 10.86 -11.55 11.33
CA SER A 347 10.04 -10.66 12.17
C SER A 347 10.25 -9.23 11.71
N GLU A 348 9.47 -8.32 12.26
CA GLU A 348 9.65 -6.90 12.06
C GLU A 348 10.72 -6.32 13.00
N PRO A 349 11.49 -5.29 12.58
CA PRO A 349 12.59 -4.75 13.39
C PRO A 349 12.13 -4.13 14.73
N THR A 350 10.89 -3.67 14.82
CA THR A 350 10.37 -2.85 15.93
C THR A 350 9.43 -3.61 16.87
N ASN A 351 9.12 -4.87 16.60
CA ASN A 351 8.15 -5.71 17.33
C ASN A 351 6.74 -5.10 17.52
N LYS A 352 6.36 -4.09 16.77
CA LYS A 352 5.08 -3.38 16.90
C LYS A 352 3.87 -4.30 16.88
N SER A 353 3.86 -5.30 16.00
CA SER A 353 2.76 -6.27 15.90
C SER A 353 2.66 -7.15 17.13
N LEU A 354 3.78 -7.64 17.66
CA LEU A 354 3.82 -8.46 18.89
C LEU A 354 3.46 -7.62 20.12
N ASP A 355 3.93 -6.38 20.20
CA ASP A 355 3.56 -5.45 21.28
C ASP A 355 2.08 -5.14 21.24
N ALA A 356 1.51 -4.94 20.04
CA ALA A 356 0.07 -4.78 19.86
C ALA A 356 -0.70 -6.04 20.28
N ALA A 357 -0.25 -7.24 19.87
CA ALA A 357 -0.86 -8.50 20.27
C ALA A 357 -0.87 -8.66 21.78
N ASN A 358 0.24 -8.37 22.46
CA ASN A 358 0.33 -8.40 23.91
C ASN A 358 -0.60 -7.36 24.56
N ARG A 359 -0.61 -6.14 24.06
CA ARG A 359 -1.41 -5.04 24.58
C ARG A 359 -2.91 -5.29 24.47
N TYR A 360 -3.35 -5.84 23.36
CA TYR A 360 -4.76 -6.04 23.04
C TYR A 360 -5.25 -7.47 23.30
N GLY A 361 -4.37 -8.39 23.69
CA GLY A 361 -4.69 -9.77 24.00
C GLY A 361 -5.04 -10.61 22.77
N TRP A 362 -4.39 -10.36 21.63
CA TRP A 362 -4.58 -11.17 20.42
C TRP A 362 -3.93 -12.53 20.56
N GLN A 363 -4.47 -13.51 19.83
CA GLN A 363 -3.89 -14.85 19.77
C GLN A 363 -2.72 -14.84 18.80
N VAL A 364 -1.49 -14.97 19.32
CA VAL A 364 -0.29 -15.15 18.49
C VAL A 364 -0.18 -16.60 18.06
N VAL A 365 -0.21 -16.83 16.77
CA VAL A 365 -0.02 -18.15 16.13
C VAL A 365 1.47 -18.32 15.86
N ARG A 366 2.13 -19.18 16.61
CA ARG A 366 3.55 -19.50 16.44
C ARG A 366 3.70 -20.67 15.49
N ILE A 367 4.21 -20.44 14.29
CA ILE A 367 4.32 -21.48 13.26
C ILE A 367 5.03 -22.72 13.78
N ALA A 368 6.14 -22.55 14.50
CA ALA A 368 6.93 -23.65 15.06
C ALA A 368 6.14 -24.52 16.07
N MET A 369 5.21 -23.91 16.80
CA MET A 369 4.51 -24.57 17.91
C MET A 369 3.07 -24.98 17.56
N ASP A 370 2.33 -24.11 16.86
CA ASP A 370 0.90 -24.27 16.67
C ASP A 370 0.57 -25.06 15.41
N TRP A 371 1.46 -25.12 14.42
CA TRP A 371 1.21 -25.84 13.17
C TRP A 371 1.98 -27.16 13.10
N LYS A 372 1.23 -28.26 13.05
CA LYS A 372 1.75 -29.60 12.86
C LYS A 372 2.25 -29.83 11.44
N GLN A 373 1.51 -29.30 10.47
CA GLN A 373 1.81 -29.38 9.05
C GLN A 373 1.74 -27.96 8.47
N LEU A 374 2.80 -27.53 7.78
CA LEU A 374 2.88 -26.17 7.24
C LEU A 374 2.23 -26.06 5.87
N PHE A 375 2.61 -26.94 4.95
CA PHE A 375 2.11 -26.99 3.57
C PHE A 375 1.34 -28.28 3.34
N ALA A 376 0.57 -28.36 2.24
CA ALA A 376 -0.19 -29.57 1.90
C ALA A 376 0.69 -30.84 1.79
N LYS A 377 1.97 -30.65 1.48
CA LYS A 377 3.01 -31.69 1.46
C LYS A 377 4.26 -31.12 2.15
N PRO A 378 5.08 -31.97 2.80
CA PRO A 378 6.40 -31.55 3.25
C PRO A 378 7.22 -31.03 2.07
N LEU A 379 7.82 -29.85 2.22
CA LEU A 379 8.70 -29.24 1.22
C LEU A 379 10.12 -29.18 1.76
N GLU A 380 11.08 -29.42 0.87
CA GLU A 380 12.50 -29.30 1.18
C GLU A 380 13.02 -27.97 0.65
N LYS A 381 13.72 -27.22 1.48
CA LYS A 381 14.43 -26.01 1.06
C LYS A 381 15.56 -26.39 0.13
N GLN A 382 15.54 -25.85 -1.06
CA GLN A 382 16.68 -25.96 -1.97
C GLN A 382 17.69 -24.87 -1.65
N GLN A 383 18.99 -25.13 -1.89
CA GLN A 383 20.00 -24.09 -1.74
C GLN A 383 19.60 -22.88 -2.60
N PRO A 384 19.80 -21.63 -2.10
CA PRO A 384 19.21 -20.44 -2.71
C PRO A 384 19.57 -20.33 -4.18
N VAL A 385 18.53 -20.33 -5.00
CA VAL A 385 18.58 -20.27 -6.46
C VAL A 385 18.77 -18.82 -6.94
N ILE A 386 19.61 -18.03 -6.26
CA ILE A 386 20.08 -16.75 -6.81
C ILE A 386 20.76 -16.98 -8.17
N ALA A 387 21.39 -18.15 -8.38
CA ALA A 387 21.96 -18.55 -9.66
C ALA A 387 20.94 -19.02 -10.72
N ARG A 388 19.70 -19.38 -10.36
CA ARG A 388 18.70 -19.95 -11.31
C ARG A 388 17.75 -18.92 -11.91
N ILE A 389 17.48 -17.80 -11.24
CA ILE A 389 16.71 -16.69 -11.83
C ILE A 389 17.54 -16.00 -12.92
N ALA A 390 18.86 -15.93 -12.75
CA ALA A 390 19.80 -15.48 -13.79
C ALA A 390 20.00 -16.50 -14.93
N ALA A 391 19.66 -17.77 -14.71
CA ALA A 391 19.82 -18.88 -15.66
C ALA A 391 18.52 -19.40 -16.25
N ALA A 392 17.45 -18.61 -16.30
CA ALA A 392 16.36 -18.89 -17.24
C ALA A 392 16.95 -18.84 -18.65
N PRO A 393 16.67 -19.82 -19.54
CA PRO A 393 17.32 -19.88 -20.83
C PRO A 393 17.07 -18.59 -21.58
N SER A 394 18.14 -17.82 -21.76
CA SER A 394 18.22 -16.85 -22.83
C SER A 394 17.77 -17.58 -24.09
N LEU A 395 16.75 -17.08 -24.75
CA LEU A 395 16.51 -17.39 -26.16
C LEU A 395 17.71 -16.83 -26.94
N ALA A 396 18.81 -17.56 -26.87
CA ALA A 396 19.96 -17.34 -27.73
C ALA A 396 19.55 -17.69 -29.16
N THR A 397 19.00 -16.73 -29.84
CA THR A 397 19.14 -16.70 -31.30
C THR A 397 20.62 -16.54 -31.58
N SER A 398 21.12 -17.54 -32.29
CA SER A 398 22.44 -17.69 -32.92
C SER A 398 23.22 -16.37 -33.01
N ALA A 399 24.33 -16.34 -32.29
CA ALA A 399 25.38 -15.36 -32.47
C ALA A 399 25.98 -15.53 -33.85
N ASN A 400 25.64 -14.61 -34.73
CA ASN A 400 26.49 -14.30 -35.88
C ASN A 400 27.52 -13.28 -35.38
N GLU A 401 28.78 -13.60 -35.70
CA GLU A 401 29.96 -12.80 -35.37
C GLU A 401 29.73 -11.32 -35.67
N LEU A 402 29.58 -10.48 -34.67
CA LEU A 402 29.76 -9.04 -34.82
C LEU A 402 31.16 -8.70 -34.30
N GLN A 403 32.01 -8.30 -35.24
CA GLN A 403 33.31 -7.70 -35.01
C GLN A 403 33.21 -6.59 -33.95
N ALA A 404 34.18 -6.55 -33.06
CA ALA A 404 34.34 -5.49 -32.08
C ALA A 404 34.27 -4.11 -32.75
N PRO A 405 33.50 -3.16 -32.24
CA PRO A 405 33.52 -1.79 -32.75
C PRO A 405 34.90 -1.15 -32.53
N PRO A 406 35.31 -0.25 -33.43
CA PRO A 406 36.57 0.47 -33.30
C PRO A 406 36.59 1.30 -32.02
N ALA A 407 37.76 1.48 -31.43
CA ALA A 407 37.99 2.27 -30.24
C ALA A 407 37.31 3.64 -30.32
N PRO A 408 36.66 4.13 -29.21
CA PRO A 408 35.95 5.39 -29.24
C PRO A 408 36.90 6.55 -29.45
N ASP A 409 36.48 7.47 -30.32
CA ASP A 409 37.10 8.73 -30.61
C ASP A 409 37.22 9.57 -29.29
N VAL A 410 38.41 10.03 -29.00
CA VAL A 410 38.75 10.80 -27.77
C VAL A 410 38.27 12.27 -27.85
N SER A 411 37.06 12.51 -28.36
CA SER A 411 36.42 13.83 -28.36
C SER A 411 35.15 13.91 -27.47
N ALA A 412 34.82 12.83 -26.74
CA ALA A 412 33.74 12.86 -25.77
C ALA A 412 34.20 13.54 -24.46
N GLY A 413 33.46 14.52 -24.01
CA GLY A 413 33.65 15.17 -22.72
C GLY A 413 33.67 14.21 -21.54
N PRO A 414 33.96 14.65 -20.31
CA PRO A 414 34.01 13.79 -19.14
C PRO A 414 32.72 12.96 -19.00
N PRO A 415 32.82 11.72 -18.49
CA PRO A 415 31.64 10.88 -18.33
C PRO A 415 30.58 11.61 -17.50
N PRO A 416 29.28 11.43 -17.81
CA PRO A 416 28.20 12.10 -17.08
C PRO A 416 28.30 11.82 -15.58
N THR A 417 28.08 12.84 -14.77
CA THR A 417 28.02 12.67 -13.31
C THR A 417 26.80 11.82 -12.95
N LYS A 418 26.83 11.15 -11.81
CA LYS A 418 25.70 10.33 -11.32
C LYS A 418 24.36 11.08 -11.24
N TRP A 419 24.34 12.42 -11.36
CA TRP A 419 23.15 13.27 -11.31
C TRP A 419 22.74 13.85 -12.66
N GLU A 420 23.51 13.60 -13.74
CA GLU A 420 23.23 14.19 -15.04
C GLU A 420 21.83 13.88 -15.54
N GLU A 421 21.34 12.65 -15.30
CA GLU A 421 19.99 12.25 -15.67
C GLU A 421 18.90 13.03 -14.91
N GLU A 422 19.08 13.23 -13.59
CA GLU A 422 18.13 14.04 -12.79
C GLU A 422 18.13 15.51 -13.25
N LEU A 423 19.28 16.06 -13.55
CA LEU A 423 19.41 17.43 -14.04
C LEU A 423 18.81 17.60 -15.43
N ALA A 424 19.07 16.67 -16.35
CA ALA A 424 18.48 16.66 -17.70
C ALA A 424 16.96 16.49 -17.67
N ALA A 425 16.44 15.74 -16.70
CA ALA A 425 14.99 15.61 -16.52
C ALA A 425 14.34 16.95 -16.11
N PHE A 426 15.01 17.78 -15.29
CA PHE A 426 14.54 19.13 -14.98
C PHE A 426 14.61 20.05 -16.19
N ASP A 427 15.69 20.00 -17.01
CA ASP A 427 15.79 20.79 -18.23
C ASP A 427 14.65 20.47 -19.21
N LYS A 428 14.36 19.17 -19.36
CA LYS A 428 13.25 18.71 -20.20
C LYS A 428 11.89 19.19 -19.66
N LEU A 429 11.66 19.03 -18.37
CA LEU A 429 10.42 19.48 -17.73
C LEU A 429 10.20 20.98 -17.93
N ASP A 430 11.25 21.79 -17.73
CA ASP A 430 11.21 23.25 -17.88
C ASP A 430 10.98 23.67 -19.34
N GLY A 431 11.50 22.88 -20.30
CA GLY A 431 11.23 23.09 -21.72
C GLY A 431 9.77 22.78 -22.11
N GLU A 432 9.17 21.78 -21.51
CA GLU A 432 7.77 21.37 -21.75
C GLU A 432 6.77 22.22 -20.96
N GLN A 433 7.12 22.55 -19.70
CA GLN A 433 6.25 23.26 -18.75
C GLN A 433 7.07 24.34 -18.00
N PRO A 434 7.32 25.50 -18.63
CA PRO A 434 8.12 26.55 -18.01
C PRO A 434 7.52 26.98 -16.64
N PRO A 435 8.38 27.09 -15.60
CA PRO A 435 7.93 27.53 -14.28
C PRO A 435 7.31 28.92 -14.30
N GLN A 436 6.24 29.12 -13.55
CA GLN A 436 5.64 30.45 -13.39
C GLN A 436 6.55 31.34 -12.54
N PRO A 437 6.83 32.59 -12.96
CA PRO A 437 7.68 33.51 -12.20
C PRO A 437 7.06 33.90 -10.85
N GLY A 438 7.91 34.30 -9.91
CA GLY A 438 7.50 34.84 -8.62
C GLY A 438 7.06 33.81 -7.58
N GLY A 439 7.33 32.53 -7.82
CA GLY A 439 7.01 31.43 -6.91
C GLY A 439 8.12 31.14 -5.89
N ILE A 440 7.97 29.98 -5.24
CA ILE A 440 8.91 29.40 -4.29
C ILE A 440 9.59 28.20 -4.94
N VAL A 441 10.90 28.12 -4.87
CA VAL A 441 11.66 26.93 -5.25
C VAL A 441 12.18 26.25 -3.99
N LEU A 442 11.86 24.98 -3.81
CA LEU A 442 12.52 24.12 -2.82
C LEU A 442 13.71 23.44 -3.51
N LEU A 443 14.89 23.91 -3.17
CA LEU A 443 16.17 23.42 -3.67
C LEU A 443 16.79 22.51 -2.62
N GLY A 444 17.11 21.26 -2.95
CA GLY A 444 17.63 20.37 -1.92
C GLY A 444 18.03 19.00 -2.38
N SER A 445 18.18 18.10 -1.42
CA SER A 445 18.56 16.71 -1.66
C SER A 445 17.34 15.77 -1.77
N SER A 446 17.53 14.48 -1.49
CA SER A 446 16.45 13.47 -1.53
C SER A 446 15.23 13.81 -0.67
N ASN A 447 15.39 14.57 0.42
CA ASN A 447 14.27 15.02 1.26
C ASN A 447 13.30 15.98 0.53
N ILE A 448 13.79 16.68 -0.49
CA ILE A 448 12.96 17.49 -1.37
C ILE A 448 12.49 16.66 -2.57
N ARG A 449 13.39 15.94 -3.22
CA ARG A 449 13.05 15.08 -4.36
C ARG A 449 11.86 14.16 -4.06
N LEU A 450 11.83 13.59 -2.86
CA LEU A 450 10.78 12.65 -2.43
C LEU A 450 9.54 13.33 -1.81
N TRP A 451 9.47 14.66 -1.81
CA TRP A 451 8.28 15.39 -1.33
C TRP A 451 7.19 15.43 -2.40
N ASN A 452 6.51 14.31 -2.60
CA ASN A 452 5.52 14.16 -3.67
C ASN A 452 4.22 14.94 -3.44
N THR A 453 3.91 15.31 -2.18
CA THR A 453 2.74 16.12 -1.81
C THR A 453 3.03 17.61 -1.75
N LEU A 454 4.16 18.07 -2.32
CA LEU A 454 4.62 19.45 -2.17
C LEU A 454 3.56 20.47 -2.59
N ALA A 455 2.90 20.28 -3.72
CA ALA A 455 1.87 21.19 -4.21
C ALA A 455 0.64 21.22 -3.29
N ASP A 456 0.25 20.06 -2.77
CA ASP A 456 -0.91 19.91 -1.87
C ASP A 456 -0.61 20.47 -0.47
N ASP A 457 0.64 20.35 -0.03
CA ASP A 457 1.10 20.88 1.26
C ASP A 457 1.22 22.42 1.25
N PHE A 458 1.23 23.07 0.07
CA PHE A 458 1.29 24.53 -0.09
C PHE A 458 0.19 25.06 -1.01
N PRO A 459 -1.11 24.88 -0.65
CA PRO A 459 -2.22 25.25 -1.51
C PRO A 459 -2.25 26.75 -1.81
N GLY A 460 -2.45 27.10 -3.08
CA GLY A 460 -2.49 28.47 -3.57
C GLY A 460 -1.12 29.18 -3.65
N MET A 461 -0.04 28.47 -3.37
CA MET A 461 1.32 28.94 -3.55
C MET A 461 1.94 28.28 -4.78
N ASN A 462 2.66 29.04 -5.58
CA ASN A 462 3.41 28.50 -6.72
C ASN A 462 4.71 27.89 -6.19
N VAL A 463 4.73 26.58 -5.93
CA VAL A 463 5.90 25.87 -5.38
C VAL A 463 6.49 24.91 -6.39
N ILE A 464 7.82 24.87 -6.48
CA ILE A 464 8.58 24.07 -7.45
C ILE A 464 9.56 23.18 -6.70
N ASN A 465 9.57 21.89 -7.02
CA ASN A 465 10.52 20.92 -6.49
C ASN A 465 11.79 20.87 -7.34
N ARG A 466 12.96 21.14 -6.74
CA ARG A 466 14.30 21.03 -7.33
C ARG A 466 15.20 20.19 -6.41
N GLY A 467 14.72 19.02 -6.05
CA GLY A 467 15.46 18.06 -5.22
C GLY A 467 16.30 17.12 -6.06
N VAL A 468 17.60 17.02 -5.77
CA VAL A 468 18.57 16.12 -6.43
C VAL A 468 19.02 15.04 -5.43
N GLY A 469 18.81 13.78 -5.78
CA GLY A 469 18.97 12.65 -4.86
C GLY A 469 20.41 12.48 -4.34
N GLY A 470 20.61 12.50 -3.02
CA GLY A 470 21.89 12.20 -2.39
C GLY A 470 22.99 13.27 -2.54
N CYS A 471 22.67 14.46 -3.06
CA CYS A 471 23.64 15.56 -3.15
C CYS A 471 23.93 16.18 -1.79
N ARG A 472 25.11 16.75 -1.64
CA ARG A 472 25.56 17.60 -0.55
C ARG A 472 25.44 19.08 -0.94
N LEU A 473 25.68 19.97 0.00
CA LEU A 473 25.60 21.42 -0.24
C LEU A 473 26.59 21.90 -1.30
N GLU A 474 27.77 21.31 -1.38
CA GLU A 474 28.78 21.65 -2.39
C GLU A 474 28.30 21.35 -3.81
N GLU A 475 27.82 20.14 -4.02
CA GLU A 475 27.28 19.71 -5.32
C GLU A 475 26.02 20.51 -5.66
N LEU A 476 25.18 20.81 -4.66
CA LEU A 476 24.00 21.65 -4.87
C LEU A 476 24.35 23.07 -5.34
N ALA A 477 25.46 23.63 -4.87
CA ALA A 477 25.95 24.91 -5.35
C ALA A 477 26.38 24.87 -6.83
N GLU A 478 26.96 23.74 -7.27
CA GLU A 478 27.31 23.54 -8.69
C GLU A 478 26.04 23.36 -9.57
N PHE A 479 24.99 22.72 -9.03
CA PHE A 479 23.77 22.47 -9.78
C PHE A 479 22.77 23.62 -9.80
N ALA A 480 22.84 24.54 -8.82
CA ALA A 480 21.86 25.60 -8.64
C ALA A 480 21.66 26.48 -9.89
N PRO A 481 22.69 26.90 -10.64
CA PRO A 481 22.51 27.69 -11.86
C PRO A 481 21.65 26.98 -12.91
N ARG A 482 21.84 25.66 -13.07
CA ARG A 482 21.07 24.83 -14.02
C ARG A 482 19.67 24.57 -13.51
N LEU A 483 19.51 24.19 -12.25
CA LEU A 483 18.22 23.87 -11.62
C LEU A 483 17.26 25.08 -11.59
N LEU A 484 17.80 26.27 -11.61
CA LEU A 484 17.05 27.53 -11.55
C LEU A 484 17.02 28.30 -12.88
N ALA A 485 17.65 27.78 -13.95
CA ALA A 485 17.82 28.50 -15.22
C ALA A 485 16.49 29.00 -15.83
N ALA A 486 15.43 28.22 -15.73
CA ALA A 486 14.11 28.60 -16.21
C ALA A 486 13.25 29.29 -15.12
N ALA A 487 13.65 29.25 -13.86
CA ALA A 487 12.86 29.73 -12.74
C ALA A 487 13.20 31.19 -12.40
N GLN A 488 12.18 31.98 -12.04
CA GLN A 488 12.34 33.32 -11.48
C GLN A 488 11.73 33.37 -10.07
N PRO A 489 12.38 32.74 -9.08
CA PRO A 489 11.82 32.59 -7.75
C PRO A 489 11.85 33.91 -6.98
N ARG A 490 10.85 34.13 -6.13
CA ARG A 490 10.88 35.14 -5.07
C ARG A 490 11.49 34.62 -3.79
N VAL A 491 11.30 33.30 -3.54
CA VAL A 491 11.83 32.59 -2.38
C VAL A 491 12.51 31.31 -2.85
N ILE A 492 13.70 31.07 -2.35
CA ILE A 492 14.46 29.84 -2.54
C ILE A 492 14.64 29.20 -1.16
N VAL A 493 14.09 28.03 -0.93
CA VAL A 493 14.28 27.27 0.31
C VAL A 493 15.31 26.18 0.07
N VAL A 494 16.44 26.27 0.73
CA VAL A 494 17.53 25.29 0.68
C VAL A 494 17.32 24.24 1.77
N ALA A 495 17.15 22.99 1.37
CA ALA A 495 16.93 21.85 2.26
C ALA A 495 17.94 20.72 1.97
N ALA A 496 19.18 20.94 2.38
CA ALA A 496 20.31 20.01 2.24
C ALA A 496 21.18 20.04 3.51
N GLY A 497 22.22 19.21 3.56
CA GLY A 497 23.13 19.10 4.70
C GLY A 497 23.05 17.76 5.44
N THR A 498 21.98 17.01 5.32
CA THR A 498 21.87 15.66 5.93
C THR A 498 22.93 14.70 5.39
N ASN A 499 23.25 14.78 4.10
CA ASN A 499 24.29 13.95 3.48
C ASN A 499 25.69 14.40 3.86
N ASP A 500 25.89 15.69 4.06
CA ASP A 500 27.12 16.28 4.57
C ASP A 500 27.44 15.76 5.98
N VAL A 501 26.48 15.85 6.91
CA VAL A 501 26.61 15.31 8.26
C VAL A 501 26.87 13.80 8.23
N ASN A 502 26.19 13.06 7.36
CA ASN A 502 26.39 11.63 7.21
C ASN A 502 27.78 11.27 6.64
N ALA A 503 28.33 12.10 5.78
CA ALA A 503 29.70 11.96 5.27
C ALA A 503 30.77 12.32 6.31
N GLY A 504 30.36 12.86 7.47
CA GLY A 504 31.27 13.28 8.52
C GLY A 504 31.81 14.69 8.36
N THR A 505 31.25 15.48 7.43
CA THR A 505 31.65 16.89 7.19
C THR A 505 31.50 17.71 8.47
N PRO A 506 32.52 18.46 8.89
CA PRO A 506 32.47 19.33 10.07
C PRO A 506 31.42 20.44 9.93
N PRO A 507 30.80 20.92 11.02
CA PRO A 507 29.79 21.97 11.00
C PRO A 507 30.24 23.27 10.29
N ASP A 508 31.48 23.68 10.49
CA ASP A 508 32.03 24.89 9.84
C ASP A 508 32.19 24.73 8.32
N GLU A 509 32.48 23.51 7.85
CA GLU A 509 32.57 23.22 6.41
C GLU A 509 31.15 23.17 5.78
N ILE A 510 30.16 22.66 6.50
CA ILE A 510 28.74 22.66 6.10
C ILE A 510 28.26 24.12 5.98
N ARG A 511 28.56 24.96 6.97
CA ARG A 511 28.28 26.40 6.92
C ARG A 511 28.97 27.06 5.72
N ALA A 512 30.25 26.78 5.48
CA ALA A 512 30.99 27.39 4.35
C ALA A 512 30.45 26.91 2.99
N ALA A 513 29.98 25.66 2.88
CA ALA A 513 29.30 25.16 1.68
C ALA A 513 27.95 25.87 1.44
N PHE A 514 27.18 26.15 2.50
CA PHE A 514 25.96 26.95 2.41
C PHE A 514 26.25 28.40 2.01
N GLU A 515 27.29 29.00 2.57
CA GLU A 515 27.74 30.36 2.21
C GLU A 515 28.12 30.47 0.71
N ARG A 516 28.82 29.45 0.17
CA ARG A 516 29.11 29.38 -1.28
C ARG A 516 27.84 29.27 -2.11
N LEU A 517 26.90 28.39 -1.71
CA LEU A 517 25.62 28.28 -2.39
C LEU A 517 24.85 29.61 -2.39
N VAL A 518 24.81 30.34 -1.27
CA VAL A 518 24.19 31.67 -1.19
C VAL A 518 24.84 32.63 -2.17
N ALA A 519 26.17 32.63 -2.28
CA ALA A 519 26.89 33.50 -3.22
C ALA A 519 26.52 33.21 -4.68
N GLU A 520 26.38 31.92 -5.06
CA GLU A 520 25.90 31.49 -6.38
C GLU A 520 24.46 31.98 -6.61
N LEU A 521 23.56 31.74 -5.65
CA LEU A 521 22.16 32.18 -5.74
C LEU A 521 22.01 33.69 -5.85
N ARG A 522 22.84 34.47 -5.15
CA ARG A 522 22.84 35.95 -5.22
C ARG A 522 23.32 36.48 -6.57
N ARG A 523 24.21 35.77 -7.25
CA ARG A 523 24.67 36.18 -8.59
C ARG A 523 23.51 36.15 -9.60
N ASP A 524 22.70 35.12 -9.57
CA ASP A 524 21.68 34.89 -10.59
C ASP A 524 20.27 35.34 -10.13
N HIS A 525 20.02 35.35 -8.81
CA HIS A 525 18.74 35.72 -8.18
C HIS A 525 18.94 36.73 -7.02
N PRO A 526 19.46 37.95 -7.28
CA PRO A 526 19.86 38.92 -6.23
C PRO A 526 18.69 39.35 -5.35
N GLU A 527 17.46 39.36 -5.89
CA GLU A 527 16.27 39.84 -5.18
C GLU A 527 15.50 38.70 -4.45
N ALA A 528 15.87 37.44 -4.65
CA ALA A 528 15.18 36.33 -4.01
C ALA A 528 15.51 36.26 -2.52
N THR A 529 14.51 35.96 -1.67
CA THR A 529 14.79 35.57 -0.29
C THR A 529 15.30 34.12 -0.28
N VAL A 530 16.43 33.89 0.39
CA VAL A 530 17.03 32.55 0.53
C VAL A 530 16.83 32.07 1.96
N GLY A 531 16.08 30.97 2.12
CA GLY A 531 15.84 30.32 3.40
C GLY A 531 16.64 29.03 3.54
N PHE A 532 17.31 28.81 4.67
CA PHE A 532 17.89 27.53 5.03
C PHE A 532 16.89 26.75 5.89
N LEU A 533 16.41 25.63 5.40
CA LEU A 533 15.57 24.71 6.17
C LEU A 533 16.47 23.80 7.01
N ALA A 534 16.33 23.87 8.32
CA ALA A 534 17.14 23.14 9.28
C ALA A 534 17.25 21.65 8.94
N ILE A 535 18.44 21.10 9.07
CA ILE A 535 18.72 19.66 8.94
C ILE A 535 17.89 18.94 9.99
N SER A 536 16.96 18.11 9.55
CA SER A 536 15.98 17.48 10.43
C SER A 536 16.52 16.23 11.09
N PRO A 537 16.18 15.97 12.37
CA PRO A 537 16.47 14.71 13.03
C PRO A 537 15.69 13.58 12.34
N THR A 538 16.28 12.39 12.29
CA THR A 538 15.62 11.20 11.73
C THR A 538 15.82 10.01 12.67
N VAL A 539 14.90 9.06 12.66
CA VAL A 539 15.01 7.83 13.46
C VAL A 539 16.30 7.09 13.11
N LYS A 540 16.56 6.89 11.81
CA LYS A 540 17.72 6.14 11.32
C LYS A 540 19.07 6.77 11.69
N ARG A 541 19.11 8.09 11.85
CA ARG A 541 20.34 8.86 12.11
C ARG A 541 20.28 9.61 13.44
N TRP A 542 19.50 9.14 14.39
CA TRP A 542 19.34 9.80 15.69
C TRP A 542 20.67 9.97 16.43
N GLU A 543 21.55 9.00 16.35
CA GLU A 543 22.89 9.09 16.91
C GLU A 543 23.74 10.22 16.33
N GLN A 544 23.38 10.75 15.16
CA GLN A 544 24.02 11.92 14.53
C GLN A 544 23.33 13.24 14.91
N PHE A 545 22.27 13.22 15.72
CA PHE A 545 21.47 14.41 16.07
C PHE A 545 22.32 15.55 16.59
N LYS A 546 23.29 15.25 17.47
CA LYS A 546 24.18 16.30 17.97
C LYS A 546 24.96 16.98 16.83
N ARG A 547 25.50 16.25 15.89
CA ARG A 547 26.22 16.82 14.73
C ARG A 547 25.30 17.61 13.81
N GLN A 548 24.04 17.15 13.65
CA GLN A 548 23.03 17.90 12.90
C GLN A 548 22.68 19.21 13.60
N ALA A 549 22.51 19.19 14.91
CA ALA A 549 22.26 20.40 15.71
C ALA A 549 23.45 21.39 15.67
N ASP A 550 24.68 20.88 15.77
CA ASP A 550 25.89 21.72 15.67
C ASP A 550 26.01 22.36 14.27
N ALA A 551 25.70 21.62 13.19
CA ALA A 551 25.67 22.14 11.83
C ALA A 551 24.56 23.20 11.64
N ASN A 552 23.37 22.93 12.15
CA ASN A 552 22.26 23.88 12.15
C ASN A 552 22.60 25.16 12.89
N ALA A 553 23.26 25.06 14.05
CA ALA A 553 23.71 26.22 14.83
C ALA A 553 24.76 27.05 14.08
N ALA A 554 25.71 26.39 13.39
CA ALA A 554 26.72 27.09 12.60
C ALA A 554 26.11 27.87 11.42
N VAL A 555 25.16 27.26 10.67
CA VAL A 555 24.46 27.94 9.57
C VAL A 555 23.56 29.06 10.11
N LYS A 556 22.84 28.82 11.21
CA LYS A 556 21.98 29.83 11.84
C LYS A 556 22.81 31.07 12.27
N ALA A 557 23.95 30.87 12.94
CA ALA A 557 24.84 31.94 13.35
C ALA A 557 25.37 32.74 12.16
N PHE A 558 25.68 32.09 11.03
CA PHE A 558 26.07 32.78 9.79
C PHE A 558 24.92 33.65 9.26
N ILE A 559 23.69 33.14 9.22
CA ILE A 559 22.53 33.92 8.76
C ILE A 559 22.28 35.12 9.68
N GLU A 560 22.31 34.94 10.99
CA GLU A 560 22.07 35.99 12.00
C GLU A 560 23.18 37.07 12.00
N ALA A 561 24.40 36.70 11.66
CA ALA A 561 25.51 37.64 11.53
C ALA A 561 25.57 38.36 10.17
N SER A 562 24.79 37.89 9.19
CA SER A 562 24.75 38.48 7.85
C SER A 562 24.07 39.84 7.86
N ALA A 563 24.56 40.76 7.03
CA ALA A 563 23.88 42.02 6.73
C ALA A 563 22.79 41.88 5.63
N ASP A 564 22.63 40.68 5.08
CA ASP A 564 21.60 40.34 4.07
C ASP A 564 20.29 40.00 4.76
N ASP A 565 19.34 40.93 4.78
CA ASP A 565 18.01 40.80 5.36
C ASP A 565 17.10 39.82 4.60
N ARG A 566 17.55 39.32 3.45
CA ARG A 566 16.89 38.28 2.66
C ARG A 566 17.47 36.89 2.90
N LEU A 567 18.28 36.69 3.94
CA LEU A 567 18.67 35.38 4.43
C LEU A 567 17.82 35.04 5.65
N VAL A 568 17.15 33.90 5.61
CA VAL A 568 16.28 33.45 6.70
C VAL A 568 16.58 32.01 7.14
N TYR A 569 16.47 31.74 8.44
CA TYR A 569 16.59 30.39 8.99
C TYR A 569 15.20 29.85 9.28
N LEU A 570 14.87 28.67 8.71
CA LEU A 570 13.60 28.02 8.86
C LEU A 570 13.78 26.76 9.72
N ASP A 571 13.23 26.75 10.92
CA ASP A 571 13.27 25.59 11.81
C ASP A 571 11.91 24.87 11.82
N ALA A 572 11.89 23.69 11.28
CA ALA A 572 10.72 22.82 11.30
C ALA A 572 11.01 21.48 12.01
N ASN A 573 12.07 21.39 12.81
CA ASN A 573 12.49 20.14 13.44
C ASN A 573 11.46 19.59 14.42
N ALA A 574 10.67 20.47 15.07
CA ALA A 574 9.56 20.06 15.94
C ALA A 574 8.51 19.19 15.21
N ALA A 575 8.38 19.32 13.88
CA ALA A 575 7.47 18.51 13.08
C ALA A 575 7.77 17.01 13.15
N PHE A 576 9.03 16.67 13.39
CA PHE A 576 9.52 15.29 13.35
C PHE A 576 9.67 14.65 14.72
N LEU A 577 9.43 15.41 15.81
CA LEU A 577 9.61 14.93 17.17
C LEU A 577 8.27 14.53 17.80
N GLY A 578 8.30 13.41 18.53
CA GLY A 578 7.21 12.98 19.38
C GLY A 578 7.19 13.69 20.73
N PRO A 579 6.19 13.41 21.60
CA PRO A 579 6.08 13.99 22.94
C PRO A 579 7.26 13.67 23.86
N ASP A 580 8.01 12.61 23.56
CA ASP A 580 9.22 12.19 24.26
C ASP A 580 10.49 12.90 23.77
N GLY A 581 10.38 13.80 22.79
CA GLY A 581 11.49 14.49 22.17
C GLY A 581 12.33 13.65 21.21
N MET A 582 11.91 12.40 20.92
CA MET A 582 12.54 11.52 19.95
C MET A 582 11.89 11.67 18.57
N PRO A 583 12.58 11.34 17.47
CA PRO A 583 11.96 11.33 16.15
C PRO A 583 10.78 10.37 16.09
N ALA A 584 9.61 10.90 15.77
CA ALA A 584 8.37 10.13 15.66
C ALA A 584 8.38 9.31 14.37
N ALA A 585 8.34 7.99 14.49
CA ALA A 585 8.50 7.06 13.37
C ALA A 585 7.48 7.31 12.23
N GLU A 586 6.26 7.72 12.55
CA GLU A 586 5.21 8.04 11.58
C GLU A 586 5.55 9.24 10.67
N CYS A 587 6.50 10.08 11.10
CA CYS A 587 6.98 11.21 10.30
C CYS A 587 7.96 10.82 9.22
N PHE A 588 8.36 9.54 9.16
CA PHE A 588 9.35 9.04 8.22
C PHE A 588 8.79 7.92 7.37
N MET A 589 9.37 7.76 6.18
CA MET A 589 9.14 6.62 5.31
C MET A 589 9.74 5.35 5.97
N ASP A 590 9.51 4.19 5.38
CA ASP A 590 10.00 2.89 5.90
C ASP A 590 11.51 2.85 6.15
N ASP A 591 12.27 3.69 5.46
CA ASP A 591 13.71 3.81 5.66
C ASP A 591 14.11 4.57 6.93
N MET A 592 13.13 5.09 7.67
CA MET A 592 13.32 5.85 8.92
C MET A 592 14.21 7.09 8.78
N GLN A 593 14.37 7.57 7.55
CA GLN A 593 15.26 8.68 7.19
C GLN A 593 14.54 9.78 6.42
N HIS A 594 13.80 9.41 5.35
CA HIS A 594 13.11 10.36 4.51
C HIS A 594 11.73 10.67 5.10
N PRO A 595 11.30 11.94 5.08
CA PRO A 595 9.98 12.30 5.58
C PRO A 595 8.84 11.59 4.86
N SER A 596 7.90 11.04 5.62
CA SER A 596 6.63 10.53 5.12
C SER A 596 5.70 11.68 4.72
N THR A 597 4.54 11.36 4.14
CA THR A 597 3.47 12.36 3.91
C THR A 597 3.10 13.09 5.20
N ILE A 598 3.02 12.36 6.34
CA ILE A 598 2.73 12.95 7.67
C ILE A 598 3.84 13.92 8.07
N GLY A 599 5.11 13.50 7.99
CA GLY A 599 6.26 14.34 8.31
C GLY A 599 6.34 15.58 7.43
N ASN A 600 6.10 15.43 6.13
CA ASN A 600 6.05 16.52 5.18
C ASN A 600 4.90 17.51 5.47
N SER A 601 3.70 17.00 5.74
CA SER A 601 2.55 17.83 6.07
C SER A 601 2.74 18.60 7.38
N ARG A 602 3.28 17.96 8.44
CA ARG A 602 3.65 18.62 9.69
C ARG A 602 4.72 19.69 9.48
N ARG A 603 5.77 19.40 8.69
CA ARG A 603 6.81 20.35 8.32
C ARG A 603 6.25 21.54 7.55
N ALA A 604 5.40 21.27 6.55
CA ALA A 604 4.72 22.28 5.77
C ALA A 604 3.85 23.19 6.66
N ALA A 605 3.12 22.64 7.62
CA ALA A 605 2.30 23.40 8.54
C ALA A 605 3.12 24.46 9.34
N ILE A 606 4.38 24.14 9.66
CA ILE A 606 5.27 25.05 10.39
C ILE A 606 5.83 26.14 9.45
N ILE A 607 6.30 25.75 8.25
CA ILE A 607 6.99 26.71 7.37
C ILE A 607 6.05 27.50 6.47
N ARG A 608 4.84 27.01 6.20
CA ARG A 608 3.86 27.67 5.29
C ARG A 608 3.53 29.10 5.71
N PRO A 609 3.21 29.42 6.98
CA PRO A 609 2.95 30.80 7.40
C PRO A 609 4.14 31.73 7.11
N VAL A 610 5.35 31.28 7.41
CA VAL A 610 6.59 32.07 7.15
C VAL A 610 6.76 32.31 5.65
N LEU A 611 6.56 31.30 4.81
CA LEU A 611 6.67 31.45 3.35
C LEU A 611 5.55 32.33 2.79
N GLN A 612 4.37 32.35 3.38
CA GLN A 612 3.28 33.28 3.02
C GLN A 612 3.66 34.72 3.32
N ASP A 613 4.24 34.95 4.50
CA ASP A 613 4.71 36.29 4.89
C ASP A 613 5.82 36.77 3.95
N LEU A 614 6.81 35.93 3.64
CA LEU A 614 7.89 36.26 2.69
C LEU A 614 7.37 36.55 1.28
N LEU A 615 6.27 35.93 0.86
CA LEU A 615 5.59 36.29 -0.40
C LEU A 615 4.71 37.53 -0.27
N GLY A 616 4.20 37.84 0.93
CA GLY A 616 3.26 38.92 1.23
C GLY A 616 3.93 40.28 1.43
N ASP A 617 5.06 40.33 2.12
CA ASP A 617 5.76 41.58 2.46
C ASP A 617 6.13 42.45 1.24
N LEU A 618 6.25 41.85 0.06
CA LEU A 618 6.51 42.57 -1.18
C LEU A 618 5.25 43.13 -1.88
N ARG A 619 4.02 42.88 -1.35
CA ARG A 619 2.79 43.51 -1.86
C ARG A 619 2.61 44.95 -1.41
N GLN A 620 3.38 45.40 -0.41
CA GLN A 620 3.34 46.81 0.08
C GLN A 620 4.16 47.77 -0.75
N TYR A 621 4.96 47.29 -1.73
CA TYR A 621 5.79 48.11 -2.61
C TYR A 621 5.35 48.13 -4.09
N ARG A 622 4.06 47.87 -4.36
CA ARG A 622 3.43 48.13 -5.67
C ARG A 622 2.47 49.27 -5.65
#